data_b93a33b513b21c27f068321b24aaa963
#
_entry.id   b93a33b513b21c27f068321b24aaa963
#
_cell.length_a   1.000
_cell.length_b   1.000
_cell.length_c   1.000
_cell.angle_alpha   90.00
_cell.angle_beta   90.00
_cell.angle_gamma   90.00
#
_symmetry.space_group_name_H-M   'P 1'
#
loop_
_entity.id
_entity.type
_entity.pdbx_description
1 polymer ?
#
loop_
_entity_poly.entity_id
_entity_poly.type
_entity_poly.pdbx_seq_one_letter_code
_entity_poly.pdbx_strand_id
1 'polypeptide(L)'
;RAFEFTNRGDFAHEVFAEVVKFAAKECPDMAMGVGSVVDAPTASLYIQLGACFVVGPLFNPDVAKVCNRRLIPYTPGCGSVTEVGMAQEVGCDLCKVFPGDVLGPNFVKGLKAPMPWSLIMVTGGVSPDADNIASWIKAGANCVGMGSKLFPKATIAAGDWKAVSDKCRESLEYVAKARESK
;
A
#
# COMPACT_ATOMS: atom_id res chain seq x y z
N ARG A 1 9.87 4.25 -6.37
CA ARG A 1 9.35 2.86 -6.25
C ARG A 1 9.16 2.55 -4.78
N ALA A 2 8.08 1.83 -4.42
CA ALA A 2 7.75 1.49 -3.04
C ALA A 2 7.47 0.00 -2.92
N PHE A 3 7.95 -0.60 -1.84
CA PHE A 3 7.68 -1.97 -1.46
C PHE A 3 7.13 -2.00 -0.04
N GLU A 4 5.95 -2.61 0.14
CA GLU A 4 5.29 -2.80 1.42
C GLU A 4 5.55 -4.23 1.91
N PHE A 5 6.36 -4.37 2.96
CA PHE A 5 6.47 -5.62 3.70
C PHE A 5 5.27 -5.76 4.64
N THR A 6 4.66 -6.93 4.73
CA THR A 6 3.51 -7.11 5.61
C THR A 6 3.89 -7.76 6.93
N ASN A 7 3.58 -7.10 8.04
CA ASN A 7 3.75 -7.62 9.40
C ASN A 7 2.73 -8.74 9.66
N ARG A 8 3.04 -9.95 9.23
CA ARG A 8 2.22 -11.15 9.42
C ARG A 8 3.07 -12.33 9.86
N GLY A 9 2.67 -12.94 10.96
CA GLY A 9 3.40 -14.05 11.55
C GLY A 9 4.45 -13.62 12.56
N ASP A 10 4.86 -14.58 13.37
CA ASP A 10 5.86 -14.39 14.40
C ASP A 10 7.23 -14.06 13.77
N PHE A 11 8.03 -13.25 14.47
CA PHE A 11 9.37 -12.83 14.01
C PHE A 11 9.41 -12.05 12.68
N ALA A 12 8.27 -11.57 12.14
CA ALA A 12 8.24 -10.78 10.92
C ALA A 12 9.16 -9.55 10.97
N HIS A 13 9.32 -8.95 12.14
CA HIS A 13 10.18 -7.79 12.36
C HIS A 13 11.68 -8.09 12.14
N GLU A 14 12.13 -9.31 12.44
CA GLU A 14 13.52 -9.74 12.19
C GLU A 14 13.77 -9.86 10.69
N VAL A 15 12.84 -10.48 9.96
CA VAL A 15 12.91 -10.58 8.49
C VAL A 15 12.89 -9.18 7.85
N PHE A 16 12.03 -8.29 8.34
CA PHE A 16 11.97 -6.91 7.84
C PHE A 16 13.31 -6.19 8.01
N ALA A 17 13.95 -6.31 9.18
CA ALA A 17 15.24 -5.68 9.43
C ALA A 17 16.31 -6.12 8.42
N GLU A 18 16.36 -7.40 8.08
CA GLU A 18 17.30 -7.92 7.06
C GLU A 18 16.94 -7.45 5.65
N VAL A 19 15.65 -7.43 5.31
CA VAL A 19 15.20 -6.93 3.98
C VAL A 19 15.52 -5.45 3.81
N VAL A 20 15.36 -4.63 4.85
CA VAL A 20 15.71 -3.19 4.80
C VAL A 20 17.20 -2.99 4.61
N LYS A 21 18.04 -3.73 5.34
CA LYS A 21 19.51 -3.66 5.17
C LYS A 21 19.93 -4.07 3.75
N PHE A 22 19.34 -5.14 3.23
CA PHE A 22 19.57 -5.56 1.87
C PHE A 22 19.16 -4.49 0.86
N ALA A 23 17.93 -3.94 1.00
CA ALA A 23 17.41 -2.92 0.09
C ALA A 23 18.25 -1.63 0.10
N ALA A 24 18.72 -1.20 1.27
CA ALA A 24 19.58 -0.02 1.40
C ALA A 24 20.89 -0.17 0.62
N LYS A 25 21.42 -1.40 0.50
CA LYS A 25 22.66 -1.69 -0.23
C LYS A 25 22.42 -1.93 -1.72
N GLU A 26 21.46 -2.77 -2.07
CA GLU A 26 21.28 -3.29 -3.42
C GLU A 26 20.21 -2.52 -4.24
N CYS A 27 19.29 -1.82 -3.55
CA CYS A 27 18.18 -1.10 -4.16
C CYS A 27 17.93 0.26 -3.46
N PRO A 28 18.93 1.18 -3.43
CA PRO A 28 18.87 2.41 -2.62
C PRO A 28 17.70 3.33 -2.96
N ASP A 29 17.13 3.24 -4.18
CA ASP A 29 15.97 4.01 -4.62
C ASP A 29 14.61 3.35 -4.25
N MET A 30 14.64 2.23 -3.53
CA MET A 30 13.43 1.54 -3.10
C MET A 30 12.95 2.06 -1.75
N ALA A 31 11.78 2.68 -1.72
CA ALA A 31 11.12 3.03 -0.47
C ALA A 31 10.58 1.76 0.22
N MET A 32 11.17 1.39 1.35
CA MET A 32 10.76 0.21 2.13
C MET A 32 9.79 0.62 3.22
N GLY A 33 8.58 0.11 3.17
CA GLY A 33 7.56 0.35 4.19
C GLY A 33 7.01 -0.92 4.80
N VAL A 34 6.21 -0.75 5.83
CA VAL A 34 5.55 -1.86 6.53
C VAL A 34 4.04 -1.75 6.46
N GLY A 35 3.38 -2.87 6.18
CA GLY A 35 1.93 -3.00 6.21
C GLY A 35 1.42 -3.94 7.29
N SER A 36 0.11 -4.03 7.41
CA SER A 36 -0.59 -4.78 8.46
C SER A 36 -0.29 -4.26 9.87
N VAL A 37 -0.02 -2.96 10.00
CA VAL A 37 0.20 -2.30 11.29
C VAL A 37 -1.13 -1.83 11.85
N VAL A 38 -1.46 -2.26 13.07
CA VAL A 38 -2.74 -1.99 13.71
C VAL A 38 -2.65 -1.14 14.99
N ASP A 39 -1.44 -0.94 15.51
CA ASP A 39 -1.20 -0.22 16.77
C ASP A 39 0.10 0.59 16.75
N ALA A 40 0.18 1.56 17.65
CA ALA A 40 1.30 2.50 17.75
C ALA A 40 2.63 1.86 18.19
N PRO A 41 2.69 0.91 19.14
CA PRO A 41 3.92 0.19 19.46
C PRO A 41 4.53 -0.54 18.27
N THR A 42 3.70 -1.25 17.49
CA THR A 42 4.14 -1.92 16.27
C THR A 42 4.66 -0.92 15.24
N ALA A 43 3.98 0.20 15.01
CA ALA A 43 4.46 1.26 14.13
C ALA A 43 5.85 1.78 14.58
N SER A 44 6.01 2.05 15.88
CA SER A 44 7.28 2.53 16.46
C SER A 44 8.43 1.54 16.23
N LEU A 45 8.18 0.25 16.44
CA LEU A 45 9.16 -0.82 16.21
C LEU A 45 9.64 -0.81 14.74
N TYR A 46 8.72 -0.87 13.79
CA TYR A 46 9.10 -0.93 12.37
C TYR A 46 9.76 0.36 11.86
N ILE A 47 9.36 1.52 12.37
CA ILE A 47 10.06 2.79 12.08
C ILE A 47 11.52 2.74 12.57
N GLN A 48 11.78 2.19 13.76
CA GLN A 48 13.14 2.01 14.27
C GLN A 48 13.96 1.02 13.43
N LEU A 49 13.30 0.03 12.83
CA LEU A 49 13.93 -0.94 11.92
C LEU A 49 14.12 -0.41 10.50
N GLY A 50 13.72 0.84 10.22
CA GLY A 50 13.97 1.51 8.95
C GLY A 50 12.78 1.59 7.99
N ALA A 51 11.54 1.35 8.47
CA ALA A 51 10.37 1.64 7.65
C ALA A 51 10.27 3.13 7.34
N CYS A 52 10.19 3.48 6.06
CA CYS A 52 10.04 4.86 5.61
C CYS A 52 8.58 5.25 5.32
N PHE A 53 7.64 4.31 5.42
CA PHE A 53 6.19 4.54 5.48
C PHE A 53 5.50 3.38 6.21
N VAL A 54 4.31 3.66 6.74
CA VAL A 54 3.49 2.69 7.48
C VAL A 54 2.12 2.57 6.81
N VAL A 55 1.61 1.33 6.68
CA VAL A 55 0.28 1.03 6.14
C VAL A 55 -0.52 0.22 7.16
N GLY A 56 -1.74 0.65 7.44
CA GLY A 56 -2.68 -0.09 8.28
C GLY A 56 -3.83 -0.72 7.50
N PRO A 57 -4.48 -1.76 8.04
CA PRO A 57 -5.74 -2.26 7.52
C PRO A 57 -6.95 -1.45 8.00
N LEU A 58 -6.77 -0.60 8.99
CA LEU A 58 -7.77 0.26 9.64
C LEU A 58 -7.16 1.62 9.96
N PHE A 59 -7.99 2.62 10.21
CA PHE A 59 -7.55 3.91 10.74
C PHE A 59 -7.33 3.82 12.26
N ASN A 60 -6.12 4.19 12.69
CA ASN A 60 -5.78 4.30 14.11
C ASN A 60 -5.08 5.65 14.37
N PRO A 61 -5.70 6.56 15.13
CA PRO A 61 -5.15 7.90 15.38
C PRO A 61 -3.84 7.86 16.19
N ASP A 62 -3.60 6.83 17.01
CA ASP A 62 -2.37 6.74 17.77
C ASP A 62 -1.19 6.29 16.88
N VAL A 63 -1.44 5.49 15.85
CA VAL A 63 -0.44 5.21 14.79
C VAL A 63 -0.10 6.51 14.06
N ALA A 64 -1.12 7.32 13.69
CA ALA A 64 -0.90 8.61 13.05
C ALA A 64 -0.02 9.55 13.90
N LYS A 65 -0.27 9.63 15.21
CA LYS A 65 0.55 10.43 16.14
C LYS A 65 2.02 10.02 16.16
N VAL A 66 2.28 8.70 16.21
CA VAL A 66 3.66 8.17 16.19
C VAL A 66 4.33 8.51 14.87
N CYS A 67 3.66 8.26 13.77
CA CYS A 67 4.17 8.52 12.43
C CYS A 67 4.46 10.01 12.21
N ASN A 68 3.53 10.89 12.59
CA ASN A 68 3.69 12.35 12.48
C ASN A 68 4.89 12.86 13.29
N ARG A 69 5.10 12.38 14.54
CA ARG A 69 6.28 12.75 15.35
C ARG A 69 7.61 12.33 14.73
N ARG A 70 7.60 11.32 13.89
CA ARG A 70 8.77 10.78 13.23
C ARG A 70 8.88 11.22 11.77
N LEU A 71 7.94 12.05 11.28
CA LEU A 71 7.84 12.49 9.88
C LEU A 71 7.83 11.31 8.90
N ILE A 72 7.13 10.25 9.30
CA ILE A 72 6.93 9.03 8.48
C ILE A 72 5.50 9.03 7.95
N PRO A 73 5.27 8.90 6.65
CA PRO A 73 3.93 8.80 6.08
C PRO A 73 3.15 7.61 6.64
N TYR A 74 1.89 7.85 7.02
CA TYR A 74 0.96 6.80 7.41
C TYR A 74 -0.20 6.72 6.42
N THR A 75 -0.46 5.53 5.89
CA THR A 75 -1.54 5.22 4.97
C THR A 75 -2.54 4.28 5.65
N PRO A 76 -3.55 4.81 6.37
CA PRO A 76 -4.55 4.02 7.08
C PRO A 76 -5.53 3.34 6.12
N GLY A 77 -6.02 2.16 6.51
CA GLY A 77 -7.15 1.50 5.88
C GLY A 77 -8.46 2.20 6.25
N CYS A 78 -9.27 2.52 5.26
CA CYS A 78 -10.55 3.20 5.40
C CYS A 78 -11.60 2.45 4.56
N GLY A 79 -12.71 2.08 5.21
CA GLY A 79 -13.86 1.44 4.59
C GLY A 79 -15.06 2.38 4.40
N SER A 80 -14.95 3.63 4.83
CA SER A 80 -16.00 4.64 4.72
C SER A 80 -15.43 6.03 4.40
N VAL A 81 -16.30 6.92 3.87
CA VAL A 81 -15.95 8.32 3.62
C VAL A 81 -15.58 9.04 4.90
N THR A 82 -16.25 8.71 6.02
CA THR A 82 -15.98 9.29 7.34
C THR A 82 -14.57 8.95 7.81
N GLU A 83 -14.13 7.68 7.66
CA GLU A 83 -12.78 7.26 8.05
C GLU A 83 -11.71 7.96 7.20
N VAL A 84 -11.96 8.17 5.91
CA VAL A 84 -11.05 8.97 5.06
C VAL A 84 -10.96 10.41 5.57
N GLY A 85 -12.09 11.05 5.90
CA GLY A 85 -12.09 12.40 6.49
C GLY A 85 -11.31 12.45 7.79
N MET A 86 -11.57 11.54 8.72
CA MET A 86 -10.87 11.45 10.01
C MET A 86 -9.36 11.24 9.84
N ALA A 87 -8.96 10.42 8.88
CA ALA A 87 -7.55 10.19 8.56
C ALA A 87 -6.88 11.47 8.04
N GLN A 88 -7.55 12.21 7.16
CA GLN A 88 -7.03 13.46 6.62
C GLN A 88 -6.92 14.56 7.71
N GLU A 89 -7.87 14.63 8.65
CA GLU A 89 -7.81 15.57 9.80
C GLU A 89 -6.56 15.40 10.66
N VAL A 90 -6.02 14.18 10.75
CA VAL A 90 -4.79 13.90 11.50
C VAL A 90 -3.53 13.88 10.62
N GLY A 91 -3.62 14.37 9.38
CA GLY A 91 -2.47 14.54 8.49
C GLY A 91 -2.09 13.33 7.65
N CYS A 92 -3.02 12.38 7.42
CA CYS A 92 -2.78 11.29 6.48
C CYS A 92 -3.08 11.74 5.05
N ASP A 93 -2.05 12.03 4.26
CA ASP A 93 -2.21 12.49 2.87
C ASP A 93 -2.79 11.40 1.96
N LEU A 94 -2.31 10.16 2.08
CA LEU A 94 -2.74 9.01 1.29
C LEU A 94 -3.58 8.07 2.15
N CYS A 95 -4.85 7.87 1.78
CA CYS A 95 -5.75 6.94 2.46
C CYS A 95 -5.89 5.64 1.64
N LYS A 96 -5.85 4.50 2.31
CA LYS A 96 -6.04 3.20 1.70
C LYS A 96 -7.50 2.79 1.75
N VAL A 97 -8.14 2.66 0.60
CA VAL A 97 -9.47 2.00 0.51
C VAL A 97 -9.28 0.50 0.69
N PHE A 98 -9.86 -0.03 1.76
CA PHE A 98 -9.72 -1.43 2.15
C PHE A 98 -10.96 -1.93 2.92
N PRO A 99 -11.46 -3.17 2.65
CA PRO A 99 -11.02 -4.07 1.56
C PRO A 99 -11.61 -3.67 0.19
N GLY A 100 -10.72 -3.45 -0.79
CA GLY A 100 -11.13 -2.95 -2.10
C GLY A 100 -12.02 -3.90 -2.89
N ASP A 101 -11.84 -5.20 -2.74
CA ASP A 101 -12.68 -6.22 -3.39
C ASP A 101 -14.13 -6.20 -2.93
N VAL A 102 -14.39 -5.74 -1.70
CA VAL A 102 -15.77 -5.57 -1.17
C VAL A 102 -16.35 -4.23 -1.60
N LEU A 103 -15.57 -3.16 -1.55
CA LEU A 103 -16.05 -1.79 -1.81
C LEU A 103 -16.17 -1.48 -3.31
N GLY A 104 -15.28 -2.00 -4.12
CA GLY A 104 -15.27 -1.85 -5.57
C GLY A 104 -14.88 -0.46 -6.07
N PRO A 105 -14.63 -0.30 -7.39
CA PRO A 105 -14.27 0.98 -8.00
C PRO A 105 -15.34 2.08 -7.83
N ASN A 106 -16.63 1.69 -7.74
CA ASN A 106 -17.71 2.66 -7.54
C ASN A 106 -17.62 3.39 -6.19
N PHE A 107 -17.10 2.75 -5.15
CA PHE A 107 -16.85 3.41 -3.88
C PHE A 107 -15.82 4.52 -4.04
N VAL A 108 -14.70 4.26 -4.72
CA VAL A 108 -13.66 5.26 -4.99
C VAL A 108 -14.25 6.43 -5.80
N LYS A 109 -15.02 6.15 -6.84
CA LYS A 109 -15.69 7.17 -7.65
C LYS A 109 -16.64 8.02 -6.82
N GLY A 110 -17.46 7.39 -5.97
CA GLY A 110 -18.42 8.07 -5.08
C GLY A 110 -17.74 8.94 -4.04
N LEU A 111 -16.61 8.49 -3.47
CA LEU A 111 -15.78 9.25 -2.54
C LEU A 111 -15.14 10.47 -3.22
N LYS A 112 -14.56 10.28 -4.40
CA LYS A 112 -13.87 11.34 -5.15
C LYS A 112 -14.79 12.44 -5.66
N ALA A 113 -16.08 12.19 -5.81
CA ALA A 113 -17.04 13.19 -6.28
C ALA A 113 -17.13 14.39 -5.31
N PRO A 114 -17.43 14.21 -4.02
CA PRO A 114 -17.43 15.32 -3.04
C PRO A 114 -16.03 15.68 -2.52
N MET A 115 -15.04 14.80 -2.62
CA MET A 115 -13.70 14.98 -2.05
C MET A 115 -12.61 14.76 -3.13
N PRO A 116 -12.56 15.57 -4.20
CA PRO A 116 -11.66 15.37 -5.35
C PRO A 116 -10.18 15.50 -4.99
N TRP A 117 -9.85 16.21 -3.91
CA TRP A 117 -8.50 16.37 -3.37
C TRP A 117 -7.93 15.10 -2.73
N SER A 118 -8.78 14.16 -2.27
CA SER A 118 -8.32 12.97 -1.53
C SER A 118 -7.39 12.10 -2.37
N LEU A 119 -6.23 11.76 -1.83
CA LEU A 119 -5.33 10.80 -2.43
C LEU A 119 -5.70 9.39 -1.96
N ILE A 120 -5.98 8.50 -2.90
CA ILE A 120 -6.50 7.15 -2.61
C ILE A 120 -5.56 6.08 -3.16
N MET A 121 -5.13 5.18 -2.28
CA MET A 121 -4.56 3.89 -2.62
C MET A 121 -5.63 2.82 -2.48
N VAL A 122 -5.70 1.88 -3.40
CA VAL A 122 -6.61 0.73 -3.27
C VAL A 122 -5.82 -0.54 -3.02
N THR A 123 -6.27 -1.34 -2.04
CA THR A 123 -5.72 -2.67 -1.75
C THR A 123 -6.87 -3.66 -1.53
N GLY A 124 -6.71 -4.87 -2.04
CA GLY A 124 -7.80 -5.84 -2.17
C GLY A 124 -8.51 -5.70 -3.52
N GLY A 125 -8.78 -6.83 -4.19
CA GLY A 125 -9.41 -6.83 -5.50
C GLY A 125 -8.53 -6.33 -6.66
N VAL A 126 -7.34 -5.87 -6.40
CA VAL A 126 -6.38 -5.47 -7.44
C VAL A 126 -5.62 -6.70 -7.95
N SER A 127 -5.54 -6.84 -9.25
CA SER A 127 -4.81 -7.91 -9.93
C SER A 127 -3.89 -7.35 -11.01
N PRO A 128 -2.81 -8.07 -11.37
CA PRO A 128 -1.89 -7.70 -12.44
C PRO A 128 -2.52 -7.97 -13.81
N ASP A 129 -3.57 -7.22 -14.09
CA ASP A 129 -4.40 -7.30 -15.29
C ASP A 129 -4.76 -5.89 -15.74
N ALA A 130 -4.67 -5.63 -17.05
CA ALA A 130 -4.80 -4.29 -17.62
C ALA A 130 -6.18 -3.67 -17.34
N ASP A 131 -7.26 -4.44 -17.52
CA ASP A 131 -8.62 -3.94 -17.34
C ASP A 131 -8.94 -3.71 -15.86
N ASN A 132 -8.49 -4.62 -14.99
CA ASN A 132 -8.64 -4.46 -13.55
C ASN A 132 -7.93 -3.20 -13.06
N ILE A 133 -6.66 -3.01 -13.40
CA ILE A 133 -5.89 -1.81 -13.03
C ILE A 133 -6.54 -0.55 -13.61
N ALA A 134 -6.92 -0.57 -14.89
CA ALA A 134 -7.59 0.56 -15.53
C ALA A 134 -8.89 0.95 -14.84
N SER A 135 -9.68 -0.03 -14.38
CA SER A 135 -10.94 0.23 -13.67
C SER A 135 -10.72 1.03 -12.39
N TRP A 136 -9.69 0.70 -11.61
CA TRP A 136 -9.33 1.43 -10.39
C TRP A 136 -8.81 2.84 -10.65
N ILE A 137 -7.91 2.98 -11.63
CA ILE A 137 -7.35 4.29 -11.99
C ILE A 137 -8.44 5.21 -12.55
N LYS A 138 -9.32 4.72 -13.42
CA LYS A 138 -10.47 5.48 -13.95
C LYS A 138 -11.47 5.89 -12.87
N ALA A 139 -11.65 5.06 -11.85
CA ALA A 139 -12.49 5.40 -10.69
C ALA A 139 -11.91 6.53 -9.83
N GLY A 140 -10.63 6.85 -9.97
CA GLY A 140 -9.97 7.95 -9.27
C GLY A 140 -8.87 7.52 -8.29
N ALA A 141 -8.54 6.24 -8.21
CA ALA A 141 -7.39 5.79 -7.43
C ALA A 141 -6.09 6.45 -7.93
N ASN A 142 -5.26 6.91 -6.99
CA ASN A 142 -3.96 7.51 -7.26
C ASN A 142 -2.87 6.45 -7.39
N CYS A 143 -2.99 5.37 -6.63
CA CYS A 143 -2.14 4.20 -6.73
C CYS A 143 -2.88 2.93 -6.28
N VAL A 144 -2.27 1.78 -6.51
CA VAL A 144 -2.81 0.47 -6.15
C VAL A 144 -1.75 -0.37 -5.43
N GLY A 145 -2.19 -1.18 -4.48
CA GLY A 145 -1.37 -2.16 -3.79
C GLY A 145 -1.77 -3.58 -4.21
N MET A 146 -0.80 -4.37 -4.60
CA MET A 146 -0.98 -5.77 -4.98
C MET A 146 -0.12 -6.69 -4.12
N GLY A 147 -0.72 -7.74 -3.58
CA GLY A 147 -0.04 -8.74 -2.78
C GLY A 147 0.04 -10.10 -3.47
N SER A 148 -0.68 -11.08 -2.94
CA SER A 148 -0.59 -12.49 -3.36
C SER A 148 -0.82 -12.76 -4.85
N LYS A 149 -1.56 -11.91 -5.54
CA LYS A 149 -1.75 -12.03 -7.00
C LYS A 149 -0.50 -11.66 -7.79
N LEU A 150 0.34 -10.77 -7.24
CA LEU A 150 1.63 -10.40 -7.82
C LEU A 150 2.72 -11.44 -7.49
N PHE A 151 2.56 -12.10 -6.32
CA PHE A 151 3.48 -13.11 -5.80
C PHE A 151 2.77 -14.46 -5.65
N PRO A 152 2.45 -15.19 -6.75
CA PRO A 152 1.77 -16.48 -6.66
C PRO A 152 2.61 -17.49 -5.89
N LYS A 153 1.98 -18.24 -4.97
CA LYS A 153 2.67 -19.23 -4.13
C LYS A 153 3.47 -20.25 -4.93
N ALA A 154 2.92 -20.72 -6.06
CA ALA A 154 3.60 -21.68 -6.92
C ALA A 154 4.88 -21.11 -7.55
N THR A 155 4.84 -19.84 -8.01
CA THR A 155 5.99 -19.15 -8.59
C THR A 155 7.10 -18.95 -7.56
N ILE A 156 6.70 -18.54 -6.32
CA ILE A 156 7.65 -18.39 -5.20
C ILE A 156 8.26 -19.73 -4.81
N ALA A 157 7.46 -20.80 -4.69
CA ALA A 157 7.95 -22.14 -4.35
C ALA A 157 8.90 -22.70 -5.42
N ALA A 158 8.71 -22.37 -6.68
CA ALA A 158 9.59 -22.73 -7.77
C ALA A 158 10.89 -21.89 -7.86
N GLY A 159 11.01 -20.81 -7.07
CA GLY A 159 12.12 -19.87 -7.16
C GLY A 159 12.18 -19.10 -8.48
N ASP A 160 11.07 -18.99 -9.20
CA ASP A 160 11.01 -18.28 -10.50
C ASP A 160 10.90 -16.76 -10.28
N TRP A 161 12.01 -16.19 -9.83
CA TRP A 161 12.13 -14.76 -9.57
C TRP A 161 12.02 -13.90 -10.84
N LYS A 162 12.35 -14.50 -11.99
CA LYS A 162 12.19 -13.82 -13.29
C LYS A 162 10.72 -13.59 -13.60
N ALA A 163 9.86 -14.58 -13.43
CA ALA A 163 8.42 -14.44 -13.64
C ALA A 163 7.81 -13.40 -12.69
N VAL A 164 8.26 -13.34 -11.42
CA VAL A 164 7.85 -12.30 -10.48
C VAL A 164 8.25 -10.90 -10.97
N SER A 165 9.51 -10.74 -11.39
CA SER A 165 10.03 -9.46 -11.90
C SER A 165 9.28 -9.00 -13.16
N ASP A 166 9.04 -9.91 -14.10
CA ASP A 166 8.33 -9.59 -15.34
C ASP A 166 6.88 -9.18 -15.07
N LYS A 167 6.19 -9.88 -14.15
CA LYS A 167 4.83 -9.51 -13.72
C LYS A 167 4.77 -8.16 -13.02
N CYS A 168 5.76 -7.82 -12.20
CA CYS A 168 5.87 -6.49 -11.58
C CYS A 168 6.04 -5.39 -12.64
N ARG A 169 6.91 -5.61 -13.62
CA ARG A 169 7.15 -4.66 -14.73
C ARG A 169 5.89 -4.44 -15.55
N GLU A 170 5.25 -5.52 -15.98
CA GLU A 170 4.00 -5.47 -16.74
C GLU A 170 2.89 -4.71 -15.98
N SER A 171 2.74 -4.96 -14.68
CA SER A 171 1.78 -4.26 -13.84
C SER A 171 2.05 -2.74 -13.78
N LEU A 172 3.31 -2.33 -13.71
CA LEU A 172 3.69 -0.91 -13.74
C LEU A 172 3.38 -0.26 -15.08
N GLU A 173 3.57 -0.99 -16.19
CA GLU A 173 3.20 -0.54 -17.54
C GLU A 173 1.67 -0.36 -17.67
N TYR A 174 0.87 -1.27 -17.13
CA TYR A 174 -0.59 -1.12 -17.09
C TYR A 174 -1.03 0.11 -16.30
N VAL A 175 -0.38 0.39 -15.16
CA VAL A 175 -0.66 1.61 -14.39
C VAL A 175 -0.31 2.86 -15.20
N ALA A 176 0.84 2.88 -15.88
CA ALA A 176 1.26 4.01 -16.71
C ALA A 176 0.24 4.27 -17.83
N LYS A 177 -0.10 3.24 -18.62
CA LYS A 177 -1.11 3.33 -19.69
C LYS A 177 -2.48 3.79 -19.19
N ALA A 178 -2.93 3.28 -18.04
CA ALA A 178 -4.21 3.67 -17.45
C ALA A 178 -4.24 5.16 -17.03
N ARG A 179 -3.10 5.73 -16.65
CA ARG A 179 -2.97 7.15 -16.29
C ARG A 179 -2.96 8.07 -17.50
N GLU A 180 -2.37 7.65 -18.62
CA GLU A 180 -2.36 8.41 -19.88
C GLU A 180 -3.78 8.53 -20.48
N SER A 181 -4.66 7.58 -20.15
CA SER A 181 -6.04 7.52 -20.65
C SER A 181 -7.04 8.28 -19.77
N LYS A 182 -6.58 9.02 -18.77
CA LYS A 182 -7.39 9.77 -17.80
C LYS A 182 -7.40 11.26 -18.13
#